data_12f997af164934df28e516d9ab5ee412
#
_entry.id   12f997af164934df28e516d9ab5ee412
#
_cell.length_a   1.000
_cell.length_b   1.000
_cell.length_c   1.000
_cell.angle_alpha   90.00
_cell.angle_beta   90.00
_cell.angle_gamma   90.00
#
_symmetry.space_group_name_H-M   'P 1'
#
loop_
_entity.id
_entity.type
_entity.pdbx_description
1 polymer ?
#
loop_
_entity_poly.entity_id
_entity_poly.type
_entity_poly.pdbx_seq_one_letter_code
_entity_poly.pdbx_strand_id
1 'polypeptide(L)'
;MIETFRVGRYAMRYGHFVPRLYNYCRSLGFERQRMLPSRAFCSDESQGYPVMLLAQHFGTFPFDHGRVGGKVAINRHGPYAHHGEDLVLIQASHVGYNPDDGRFGVYQRHRTEGCRFGDCCGKLCGVLRWYEDEYAHACRQVQCGRLDGEPVFQIDNQYLDDSRSEGVFLRLDRMVETPPQPLTVLSTSKVFRAGHSIRERLGEACFGETPAPIGTALSPELFHFRRALAEGPEGHDLLEAALAPVMPALVTSPHPALDAARFVTQAEFDRTYRSILREPAFATKNVLFVSGLNIDVSPREGFPFPFTKFVPWAAYARLCDGRSFLLEQEQLVETLRRMPGENPDCLSFDGT
;
A
#
# COMPACT_ATOMS: atom_id res chain seq x y z
N MET A 1 -11.22 -3.36 4.36
CA MET A 1 -10.34 -2.19 4.53
C MET A 1 -9.79 -1.69 3.18
N ILE A 2 -9.09 -2.53 2.41
CA ILE A 2 -8.54 -2.12 1.10
C ILE A 2 -9.64 -1.62 0.14
N GLU A 3 -10.79 -2.26 0.12
CA GLU A 3 -11.91 -1.92 -0.78
C GLU A 3 -12.46 -0.50 -0.60
N THR A 4 -12.34 0.07 0.58
CA THR A 4 -12.84 1.42 0.87
C THR A 4 -11.90 2.51 0.35
N PHE A 5 -10.62 2.20 0.13
CA PHE A 5 -9.66 3.15 -0.42
C PHE A 5 -9.73 3.19 -1.95
N ARG A 6 -10.51 4.09 -2.48
CA ARG A 6 -10.74 4.25 -3.92
C ARG A 6 -9.68 5.15 -4.53
N VAL A 7 -9.04 4.71 -5.62
CA VAL A 7 -7.94 5.42 -6.28
C VAL A 7 -8.43 6.29 -7.44
N GLY A 8 -9.09 5.72 -8.41
CA GLY A 8 -9.42 6.30 -9.72
C GLY A 8 -9.84 7.78 -9.70
N ARG A 9 -11.09 8.05 -9.39
CA ARG A 9 -11.67 9.41 -9.43
C ARG A 9 -11.17 10.38 -8.34
N TYR A 10 -10.42 9.88 -7.35
CA TYR A 10 -9.93 10.67 -6.22
C TYR A 10 -8.50 11.13 -6.40
N ALA A 11 -7.80 10.66 -7.43
CA ALA A 11 -6.43 11.08 -7.73
C ALA A 11 -6.38 12.56 -8.14
N MET A 12 -5.52 13.33 -7.50
CA MET A 12 -5.30 14.75 -7.75
C MET A 12 -3.85 15.00 -8.16
N ARG A 13 -3.60 15.90 -9.12
CA ARG A 13 -2.24 16.38 -9.38
C ARG A 13 -1.75 17.18 -8.17
N TYR A 14 -0.48 17.08 -7.84
CA TYR A 14 0.10 17.83 -6.72
C TYR A 14 -0.06 19.36 -6.88
N GLY A 15 0.08 19.90 -8.09
CA GLY A 15 -0.20 21.29 -8.36
C GLY A 15 -1.66 21.73 -8.12
N HIS A 16 -2.60 20.78 -7.99
CA HIS A 16 -3.97 21.08 -7.58
C HIS A 16 -4.21 20.75 -6.09
N PHE A 17 -3.50 19.79 -5.56
CA PHE A 17 -3.64 19.36 -4.17
C PHE A 17 -3.05 20.37 -3.19
N VAL A 18 -1.78 20.77 -3.41
CA VAL A 18 -1.04 21.58 -2.44
C VAL A 18 -1.65 22.96 -2.21
N PRO A 19 -2.02 23.77 -3.25
CA PRO A 19 -2.67 25.06 -3.01
C PRO A 19 -4.01 24.91 -2.27
N ARG A 20 -4.78 23.86 -2.55
CA ARG A 20 -6.04 23.60 -1.84
C ARG A 20 -5.81 23.17 -0.40
N LEU A 21 -4.77 22.36 -0.13
CA LEU A 21 -4.38 22.00 1.22
C LEU A 21 -3.97 23.23 2.03
N TYR A 22 -3.16 24.13 1.43
CA TYR A 22 -2.77 25.38 2.04
C TYR A 22 -4.01 26.23 2.41
N ASN A 23 -4.92 26.44 1.46
CA ASN A 23 -6.15 27.20 1.68
C ASN A 23 -7.07 26.53 2.71
N TYR A 24 -7.09 25.21 2.76
CA TYR A 24 -7.82 24.47 3.80
C TYR A 24 -7.23 24.73 5.20
N CYS A 25 -5.91 24.70 5.35
CA CYS A 25 -5.24 25.10 6.59
C CYS A 25 -5.64 26.53 7.01
N ARG A 26 -5.61 27.47 6.07
CA ARG A 26 -6.04 28.85 6.31
C ARG A 26 -7.51 28.94 6.78
N SER A 27 -8.40 28.18 6.19
CA SER A 27 -9.83 28.14 6.60
C SER A 27 -10.05 27.55 7.99
N LEU A 28 -9.12 26.74 8.49
CA LEU A 28 -9.11 26.18 9.84
C LEU A 28 -8.51 27.13 10.89
N GLY A 29 -7.98 28.29 10.48
CA GLY A 29 -7.37 29.27 11.39
C GLY A 29 -5.85 29.15 11.52
N PHE A 30 -5.20 28.35 10.69
CA PHE A 30 -3.73 28.35 10.61
C PHE A 30 -3.24 29.71 10.12
N GLU A 31 -2.29 30.30 10.82
CA GLU A 31 -1.75 31.61 10.47
C GLU A 31 -0.73 31.51 9.34
N ARG A 32 -0.76 32.51 8.44
CA ARG A 32 0.29 32.69 7.42
C ARG A 32 1.66 32.78 8.10
N GLN A 33 2.68 32.19 7.51
CA GLN A 33 4.08 32.18 8.00
C GLN A 33 4.31 31.45 9.33
N ARG A 34 3.28 30.80 9.88
CA ARG A 34 3.38 29.96 11.08
C ARG A 34 3.07 28.49 10.83
N MET A 35 2.83 28.10 9.60
CA MET A 35 2.59 26.72 9.21
C MET A 35 3.90 26.02 8.91
N LEU A 36 4.20 24.96 9.64
CA LEU A 36 5.34 24.09 9.35
C LEU A 36 4.83 22.82 8.62
N PRO A 37 5.08 22.69 7.31
CA PRO A 37 4.79 21.45 6.61
C PRO A 37 5.80 20.37 7.03
N SER A 38 5.31 19.16 7.14
CA SER A 38 6.12 18.00 7.43
C SER A 38 5.67 16.84 6.53
N ARG A 39 6.62 16.10 5.98
CA ARG A 39 6.34 15.00 5.07
C ARG A 39 6.83 13.66 5.60
N ALA A 40 6.03 12.63 5.40
CA ALA A 40 6.42 11.23 5.56
C ALA A 40 6.27 10.53 4.22
N PHE A 41 7.19 10.79 3.31
CA PHE A 41 7.28 10.13 1.99
C PHE A 41 8.44 9.14 1.98
N CYS A 42 8.48 8.29 0.99
CA CYS A 42 9.66 7.47 0.72
C CYS A 42 10.86 8.36 0.34
N SER A 43 12.06 7.84 0.51
CA SER A 43 13.29 8.49 0.05
C SER A 43 13.53 8.35 -1.46
N ASP A 44 12.60 7.75 -2.20
CA ASP A 44 12.66 7.59 -3.66
C ASP A 44 12.71 8.97 -4.35
N GLU A 45 13.49 9.10 -5.42
CA GLU A 45 13.64 10.35 -6.17
C GLU A 45 12.33 10.84 -6.80
N SER A 46 11.39 9.93 -7.09
CA SER A 46 10.05 10.27 -7.60
C SER A 46 9.28 11.21 -6.66
N GLN A 47 9.65 11.22 -5.37
CA GLN A 47 9.01 12.07 -4.36
C GLN A 47 9.55 13.51 -4.32
N GLY A 48 10.53 13.85 -5.13
CA GLY A 48 11.12 15.21 -5.19
C GLY A 48 10.13 16.28 -5.65
N TYR A 49 9.33 16.01 -6.67
CA TYR A 49 8.32 16.94 -7.19
C TYR A 49 7.27 17.35 -6.15
N PRO A 50 6.63 16.45 -5.41
CA PRO A 50 5.78 16.80 -4.26
C PRO A 50 6.44 17.73 -3.26
N VAL A 51 7.70 17.48 -2.91
CA VAL A 51 8.46 18.29 -1.93
C VAL A 51 8.65 19.71 -2.40
N MET A 52 8.99 19.91 -3.67
CA MET A 52 9.15 21.25 -4.24
C MET A 52 7.85 22.05 -4.19
N LEU A 53 6.73 21.45 -4.56
CA LEU A 53 5.43 22.12 -4.49
C LEU A 53 5.02 22.46 -3.05
N LEU A 54 5.29 21.57 -2.09
CA LEU A 54 5.07 21.91 -0.69
C LEU A 54 5.91 23.11 -0.25
N ALA A 55 7.19 23.16 -0.61
CA ALA A 55 8.07 24.27 -0.28
C ALA A 55 7.56 25.59 -0.89
N GLN A 56 7.14 25.59 -2.15
CA GLN A 56 6.60 26.79 -2.82
C GLN A 56 5.35 27.34 -2.13
N HIS A 57 4.43 26.47 -1.77
CA HIS A 57 3.13 26.90 -1.24
C HIS A 57 3.16 27.23 0.25
N PHE A 58 4.03 26.58 1.03
CA PHE A 58 4.16 26.84 2.48
C PHE A 58 5.29 27.81 2.83
N GLY A 59 6.12 28.19 1.85
CA GLY A 59 7.20 29.15 2.06
C GLY A 59 8.42 28.58 2.80
N THR A 60 8.46 27.29 3.02
CA THR A 60 9.59 26.56 3.66
C THR A 60 9.65 25.13 3.19
N PHE A 61 10.85 24.55 3.15
CA PHE A 61 10.97 23.11 2.88
C PHE A 61 10.31 22.30 3.99
N PRO A 62 9.56 21.24 3.63
CA PRO A 62 8.89 20.42 4.62
C PRO A 62 9.90 19.65 5.45
N PHE A 63 9.65 19.58 6.75
CA PHE A 63 10.42 18.73 7.65
C PHE A 63 10.24 17.26 7.24
N ASP A 64 11.34 16.53 7.13
CA ASP A 64 11.31 15.11 6.74
C ASP A 64 11.24 14.22 7.97
N HIS A 65 10.11 13.52 8.14
CA HIS A 65 9.93 12.49 9.14
C HIS A 65 9.52 11.15 8.50
N GLY A 66 9.67 11.05 7.18
CA GLY A 66 9.42 9.85 6.40
C GLY A 66 10.54 8.81 6.54
N ARG A 67 10.18 7.59 6.23
CA ARG A 67 11.08 6.45 6.07
C ARG A 67 10.71 5.70 4.82
N VAL A 68 11.56 4.77 4.40
CA VAL A 68 11.30 3.92 3.25
C VAL A 68 9.90 3.29 3.32
N GLY A 69 9.15 3.35 2.21
CA GLY A 69 7.77 2.87 2.13
C GLY A 69 6.71 3.82 2.70
N GLY A 70 7.05 5.08 2.99
CA GLY A 70 6.08 6.07 3.51
C GLY A 70 5.74 5.90 4.99
N LYS A 71 6.58 5.19 5.75
CA LYS A 71 6.43 5.08 7.21
C LYS A 71 6.70 6.41 7.91
N VAL A 72 6.03 6.65 9.02
CA VAL A 72 6.10 7.90 9.77
C VAL A 72 6.92 7.74 11.05
N ALA A 73 7.86 8.66 11.31
CA ALA A 73 8.63 8.74 12.55
C ALA A 73 8.12 9.89 13.41
N ILE A 74 7.12 9.67 14.26
CA ILE A 74 6.49 10.72 15.10
C ILE A 74 7.13 10.81 16.50
N ASN A 75 7.96 9.87 16.90
CA ASN A 75 8.66 9.93 18.16
C ASN A 75 9.82 10.95 18.11
N ARG A 76 10.65 11.05 19.07
CA ARG A 76 11.79 11.96 19.38
C ARG A 76 12.39 12.88 18.27
N HIS A 77 12.09 12.67 17.00
CA HIS A 77 12.64 13.43 15.88
C HIS A 77 11.55 14.07 15.01
N GLY A 78 10.34 14.21 15.52
CA GLY A 78 9.24 14.90 14.83
C GLY A 78 9.39 16.42 14.88
N PRO A 79 8.73 17.16 13.97
CA PRO A 79 8.81 18.63 13.88
C PRO A 79 8.30 19.36 15.12
N TYR A 80 7.53 18.70 15.98
CA TYR A 80 6.97 19.26 17.20
C TYR A 80 8.00 19.62 18.28
N ALA A 81 9.21 19.05 18.21
CA ALA A 81 10.19 19.21 19.29
C ALA A 81 10.89 20.57 19.29
N HIS A 82 10.96 21.26 18.15
CA HIS A 82 11.88 22.39 17.99
C HIS A 82 11.22 23.70 17.57
N HIS A 83 9.98 23.67 17.03
CA HIS A 83 9.35 24.86 16.48
C HIS A 83 7.93 24.99 17.06
N GLY A 84 7.64 26.16 17.64
CA GLY A 84 6.32 26.48 18.21
C GLY A 84 5.18 26.68 17.21
N GLU A 85 5.38 26.23 15.96
CA GLU A 85 4.52 26.49 14.83
C GLU A 85 3.35 25.49 14.74
N ASP A 86 2.33 25.87 13.98
CA ASP A 86 1.25 24.99 13.59
C ASP A 86 1.74 23.93 12.60
N LEU A 87 1.27 22.70 12.71
CA LEU A 87 1.83 21.58 11.98
C LEU A 87 0.88 21.07 10.88
N VAL A 88 1.43 20.91 9.68
CA VAL A 88 0.74 20.26 8.55
C VAL A 88 1.50 18.99 8.20
N LEU A 89 1.04 17.86 8.71
CA LEU A 89 1.67 16.56 8.54
C LEU A 89 1.08 15.88 7.30
N ILE A 90 1.92 15.50 6.33
CA ILE A 90 1.49 14.83 5.11
C ILE A 90 2.21 13.48 5.02
N GLN A 91 1.46 12.41 5.06
CA GLN A 91 1.99 11.05 4.91
C GLN A 91 1.49 10.43 3.60
N ALA A 92 2.39 9.81 2.85
CA ALA A 92 2.03 9.03 1.69
C ALA A 92 2.95 7.82 1.52
N SER A 93 2.37 6.64 1.37
CA SER A 93 3.01 5.53 0.67
C SER A 93 3.06 5.86 -0.82
N HIS A 94 3.86 5.14 -1.61
CA HIS A 94 3.85 5.37 -3.04
C HIS A 94 3.92 4.09 -3.86
N VAL A 95 3.45 4.19 -5.11
CA VAL A 95 3.47 3.12 -6.09
C VAL A 95 3.63 3.70 -7.49
N GLY A 96 4.48 3.09 -8.30
CA GLY A 96 4.63 3.44 -9.71
C GLY A 96 3.39 3.03 -10.52
N TYR A 97 3.16 3.72 -11.61
CA TYR A 97 2.10 3.39 -12.56
C TYR A 97 2.55 3.65 -13.98
N ASN A 98 2.45 2.63 -14.82
CA ASN A 98 2.63 2.76 -16.26
C ASN A 98 1.25 2.93 -16.93
N PRO A 99 0.96 4.11 -17.53
CA PRO A 99 -0.33 4.37 -18.17
C PRO A 99 -0.53 3.61 -19.50
N ASP A 100 0.54 3.13 -20.13
CA ASP A 100 0.45 2.48 -21.44
C ASP A 100 -0.13 1.06 -21.38
N ASP A 101 0.18 0.34 -20.30
CA ASP A 101 -0.33 -1.02 -20.04
C ASP A 101 -1.20 -1.13 -18.77
N GLY A 102 -1.40 -0.02 -18.05
CA GLY A 102 -2.20 0.03 -16.82
C GLY A 102 -1.56 -0.66 -15.61
N ARG A 103 -0.27 -0.95 -15.67
CA ARG A 103 0.44 -1.74 -14.65
C ARG A 103 0.92 -0.89 -13.48
N PHE A 104 0.62 -1.34 -12.27
CA PHE A 104 1.13 -0.77 -11.02
C PHE A 104 2.42 -1.48 -10.56
N GLY A 105 3.19 -0.80 -9.72
CA GLY A 105 4.45 -1.29 -9.16
C GLY A 105 5.66 -1.04 -10.04
N VAL A 106 5.47 -0.40 -11.19
CA VAL A 106 6.54 -0.10 -12.15
C VAL A 106 6.60 1.39 -12.46
N TYR A 107 7.82 1.86 -12.74
CA TYR A 107 8.07 3.26 -13.04
C TYR A 107 9.22 3.39 -14.01
N GLN A 108 9.07 4.24 -15.02
CA GLN A 108 10.13 4.58 -15.96
C GLN A 108 10.75 5.91 -15.58
N ARG A 109 12.07 5.90 -15.31
CA ARG A 109 12.85 7.12 -15.11
C ARG A 109 13.10 7.82 -16.43
N HIS A 110 12.95 9.13 -16.42
CA HIS A 110 13.29 9.92 -17.59
C HIS A 110 14.81 10.11 -17.70
N ARG A 111 15.36 9.96 -18.90
CA ARG A 111 16.79 10.17 -19.23
C ARG A 111 17.78 9.32 -18.42
N THR A 112 17.41 8.13 -18.00
CA THR A 112 18.38 7.14 -17.52
C THR A 112 18.80 6.21 -18.67
N GLU A 113 19.99 5.66 -18.57
CA GLU A 113 20.46 4.68 -19.56
C GLU A 113 19.48 3.51 -19.68
N GLY A 114 19.11 3.22 -20.93
CA GLY A 114 18.26 2.08 -21.27
C GLY A 114 16.77 2.25 -21.08
N CYS A 115 16.24 3.40 -20.69
CA CYS A 115 14.79 3.66 -20.58
C CYS A 115 13.97 2.47 -20.04
N ARG A 116 14.49 1.80 -19.01
CA ARG A 116 13.89 0.57 -18.48
C ARG A 116 12.93 0.91 -17.35
N PHE A 117 11.86 0.11 -17.27
CA PHE A 117 11.00 0.12 -16.10
C PHE A 117 11.74 -0.50 -14.91
N GLY A 118 11.72 0.19 -13.78
CA GLY A 118 12.16 -0.32 -12.48
C GLY A 118 10.97 -0.52 -11.54
N ASP A 119 11.22 -1.21 -10.44
CA ASP A 119 10.24 -1.33 -9.35
C ASP A 119 10.02 0.02 -8.67
N CYS A 120 8.76 0.34 -8.36
CA CYS A 120 8.38 1.54 -7.60
C CYS A 120 7.09 1.30 -6.76
N CYS A 121 7.10 1.38 -5.45
CA CYS A 121 8.26 1.51 -4.56
C CYS A 121 9.11 0.23 -4.62
N GLY A 122 10.40 0.35 -4.90
CA GLY A 122 11.30 -0.81 -5.03
C GLY A 122 11.33 -1.70 -3.77
N LYS A 123 11.18 -1.08 -2.59
CA LYS A 123 11.09 -1.80 -1.33
C LYS A 123 9.83 -2.64 -1.21
N LEU A 124 8.68 -2.05 -1.54
CA LEU A 124 7.38 -2.72 -1.47
C LEU A 124 7.30 -3.88 -2.46
N CYS A 125 7.74 -3.65 -3.71
CA CYS A 125 7.81 -4.68 -4.73
C CYS A 125 8.79 -5.80 -4.35
N GLY A 126 9.93 -5.45 -3.73
CA GLY A 126 10.91 -6.43 -3.24
C GLY A 126 10.35 -7.35 -2.15
N VAL A 127 9.52 -6.80 -1.24
CA VAL A 127 8.83 -7.62 -0.24
C VAL A 127 7.81 -8.56 -0.91
N LEU A 128 7.02 -8.07 -1.86
CA LEU A 128 5.97 -8.87 -2.51
C LEU A 128 6.53 -10.03 -3.33
N ARG A 129 7.67 -9.85 -3.99
CA ARG A 129 8.22 -10.77 -5.01
C ARG A 129 8.32 -12.22 -4.52
N TRP A 130 8.88 -12.44 -3.34
CA TRP A 130 8.99 -13.81 -2.80
C TRP A 130 7.63 -14.48 -2.61
N TYR A 131 6.64 -13.73 -2.12
CA TYR A 131 5.29 -14.25 -1.88
C TYR A 131 4.55 -14.49 -3.20
N GLU A 132 4.73 -13.64 -4.19
CA GLU A 132 4.16 -13.82 -5.53
C GLU A 132 4.75 -15.04 -6.22
N ASP A 133 6.07 -15.27 -6.11
CA ASP A 133 6.75 -16.43 -6.66
C ASP A 133 6.28 -17.74 -6.01
N GLU A 134 6.18 -17.78 -4.67
CA GLU A 134 5.68 -18.92 -3.92
C GLU A 134 4.21 -19.23 -4.29
N TYR A 135 3.38 -18.21 -4.35
CA TYR A 135 1.99 -18.35 -4.76
C TYR A 135 1.86 -18.86 -6.20
N ALA A 136 2.58 -18.25 -7.14
CA ALA A 136 2.55 -18.67 -8.52
C ALA A 136 3.04 -20.12 -8.71
N HIS A 137 4.01 -20.54 -7.89
CA HIS A 137 4.48 -21.92 -7.88
C HIS A 137 3.37 -22.87 -7.36
N ALA A 138 2.73 -22.54 -6.24
CA ALA A 138 1.63 -23.33 -5.69
C ALA A 138 0.46 -23.46 -6.68
N CYS A 139 0.09 -22.37 -7.35
CA CYS A 139 -0.96 -22.38 -8.38
C CYS A 139 -0.71 -23.40 -9.51
N ARG A 140 0.55 -23.64 -9.85
CA ARG A 140 0.94 -24.62 -10.90
C ARG A 140 1.05 -26.05 -10.38
N GLN A 141 1.38 -26.24 -9.10
CA GLN A 141 1.68 -27.56 -8.54
C GLN A 141 0.48 -28.23 -7.85
N VAL A 142 -0.47 -27.45 -7.34
CA VAL A 142 -1.71 -28.02 -6.80
C VAL A 142 -2.61 -28.42 -7.98
N GLN A 143 -2.94 -29.70 -8.09
CA GLN A 143 -3.74 -30.21 -9.20
C GLN A 143 -5.17 -30.53 -8.74
N CYS A 144 -6.13 -30.21 -9.60
CA CYS A 144 -7.54 -30.60 -9.47
C CYS A 144 -7.86 -31.64 -10.53
N GLY A 145 -8.65 -32.64 -10.18
CA GLY A 145 -9.05 -33.67 -11.15
C GLY A 145 -10.02 -34.68 -10.56
N ARG A 146 -10.18 -35.81 -11.22
CA ARG A 146 -10.97 -36.93 -10.75
C ARG A 146 -10.12 -38.19 -10.53
N LEU A 147 -10.46 -38.95 -9.52
CA LEU A 147 -9.93 -40.28 -9.28
C LEU A 147 -11.14 -41.21 -9.07
N ASP A 148 -11.30 -42.21 -9.94
CA ASP A 148 -12.44 -43.10 -9.95
C ASP A 148 -13.81 -42.40 -9.96
N GLY A 149 -13.89 -41.28 -10.72
CA GLY A 149 -15.07 -40.43 -10.82
C GLY A 149 -15.25 -39.40 -9.70
N GLU A 150 -14.50 -39.49 -8.58
CA GLU A 150 -14.58 -38.58 -7.45
C GLU A 150 -13.68 -37.35 -7.65
N PRO A 151 -14.18 -36.12 -7.36
CA PRO A 151 -13.37 -34.89 -7.40
C PRO A 151 -12.27 -34.94 -6.34
N VAL A 152 -11.03 -34.69 -6.77
CA VAL A 152 -9.85 -34.78 -5.91
C VAL A 152 -8.90 -33.60 -6.12
N PHE A 153 -8.09 -33.34 -5.08
CA PHE A 153 -6.88 -32.55 -5.16
C PHE A 153 -5.65 -33.46 -5.04
N GLN A 154 -4.71 -33.34 -5.95
CA GLN A 154 -3.37 -33.87 -5.78
C GLN A 154 -2.46 -32.74 -5.31
N ILE A 155 -1.89 -32.90 -4.12
CA ILE A 155 -1.12 -31.86 -3.41
C ILE A 155 0.28 -32.40 -3.13
N ASP A 156 1.29 -31.66 -3.61
CA ASP A 156 2.69 -31.95 -3.30
C ASP A 156 2.94 -31.78 -1.80
N ASN A 157 3.76 -32.68 -1.23
CA ASN A 157 4.05 -32.71 0.20
C ASN A 157 4.64 -31.40 0.74
N GLN A 158 5.33 -30.61 -0.11
CA GLN A 158 5.90 -29.31 0.29
C GLN A 158 4.84 -28.25 0.70
N TYR A 159 3.57 -28.41 0.29
CA TYR A 159 2.48 -27.50 0.65
C TYR A 159 1.64 -27.99 1.85
N LEU A 160 1.99 -29.13 2.40
CA LEU A 160 1.38 -29.68 3.59
C LEU A 160 2.12 -29.19 4.84
N ASP A 161 1.40 -29.05 5.96
CA ASP A 161 2.02 -28.73 7.23
C ASP A 161 3.15 -29.72 7.57
N ASP A 162 4.22 -29.24 8.18
CA ASP A 162 5.41 -29.97 8.60
C ASP A 162 6.39 -30.41 7.49
N SER A 163 6.15 -30.01 6.23
CA SER A 163 7.04 -30.38 5.14
C SER A 163 8.28 -29.49 5.02
N ARG A 164 8.14 -28.19 5.33
CA ARG A 164 9.19 -27.17 5.27
C ARG A 164 8.94 -26.05 6.28
N SER A 165 9.99 -25.27 6.57
CA SER A 165 9.90 -24.15 7.53
C SER A 165 9.26 -22.90 6.93
N GLU A 166 9.43 -22.67 5.62
CA GLU A 166 8.97 -21.48 4.91
C GLU A 166 8.25 -21.85 3.62
N GLY A 167 7.35 -20.98 3.15
CA GLY A 167 6.63 -21.11 1.90
C GLY A 167 5.12 -20.94 2.02
N VAL A 168 4.40 -21.40 1.00
CA VAL A 168 2.95 -21.54 0.99
C VAL A 168 2.56 -22.85 1.66
N PHE A 169 1.54 -22.78 2.52
CA PHE A 169 0.92 -23.96 3.16
C PHE A 169 -0.58 -23.92 2.92
N LEU A 170 -1.13 -25.06 2.48
CA LEU A 170 -2.55 -25.18 2.18
C LEU A 170 -3.37 -25.41 3.44
N ARG A 171 -4.54 -24.82 3.48
CA ARG A 171 -5.54 -25.06 4.53
C ARG A 171 -6.42 -26.24 4.12
N LEU A 172 -5.96 -27.46 4.47
CA LEU A 172 -6.65 -28.70 4.10
C LEU A 172 -8.09 -28.73 4.62
N ASP A 173 -8.33 -28.17 5.81
CA ASP A 173 -9.67 -28.04 6.40
C ASP A 173 -10.66 -27.25 5.54
N ARG A 174 -10.15 -26.44 4.60
CA ARG A 174 -10.92 -25.62 3.66
C ARG A 174 -11.05 -26.24 2.26
N MET A 175 -10.22 -27.22 1.95
CA MET A 175 -10.07 -27.77 0.60
C MET A 175 -10.63 -29.20 0.50
N VAL A 176 -10.45 -30.00 1.51
CA VAL A 176 -10.74 -31.44 1.44
C VAL A 176 -11.81 -31.87 2.45
N GLU A 177 -12.30 -33.09 2.34
CA GLU A 177 -13.22 -33.65 3.33
C GLU A 177 -12.59 -33.72 4.71
N THR A 178 -13.38 -33.47 5.74
CA THR A 178 -12.94 -33.48 7.14
C THR A 178 -13.38 -34.78 7.83
N PRO A 179 -12.47 -35.49 8.51
CA PRO A 179 -11.05 -35.20 8.69
C PRO A 179 -10.22 -35.40 7.41
N PRO A 180 -9.15 -34.60 7.19
CA PRO A 180 -8.29 -34.76 6.02
C PRO A 180 -7.61 -36.13 5.99
N GLN A 181 -8.09 -37.03 5.15
CA GLN A 181 -7.49 -38.34 4.95
C GLN A 181 -7.10 -38.51 3.47
N PRO A 182 -5.85 -38.85 3.16
CA PRO A 182 -5.46 -39.06 1.78
C PRO A 182 -6.08 -40.38 1.26
N LEU A 183 -6.66 -40.32 0.06
CA LEU A 183 -7.09 -41.52 -0.68
C LEU A 183 -5.88 -42.29 -1.19
N THR A 184 -4.83 -41.57 -1.59
CA THR A 184 -3.60 -42.17 -2.12
C THR A 184 -2.40 -41.34 -1.63
N VAL A 185 -1.34 -42.07 -1.27
CA VAL A 185 -0.06 -41.48 -0.86
C VAL A 185 0.99 -41.84 -1.91
N LEU A 186 1.52 -40.83 -2.59
CA LEU A 186 2.63 -40.97 -3.51
C LEU A 186 3.93 -40.50 -2.83
N SER A 187 5.06 -40.72 -3.42
CA SER A 187 6.37 -40.34 -2.86
C SER A 187 6.49 -38.83 -2.62
N THR A 188 5.96 -38.02 -3.54
CA THR A 188 6.06 -36.56 -3.50
C THR A 188 4.76 -35.83 -3.26
N SER A 189 3.62 -36.54 -3.30
CA SER A 189 2.29 -35.92 -3.19
C SER A 189 1.28 -36.84 -2.52
N LYS A 190 0.16 -36.26 -2.09
CA LYS A 190 -1.00 -36.96 -1.57
C LYS A 190 -2.23 -36.54 -2.34
N VAL A 191 -3.15 -37.50 -2.54
CA VAL A 191 -4.43 -37.25 -3.20
C VAL A 191 -5.53 -37.26 -2.13
N PHE A 192 -6.33 -36.21 -2.11
CA PHE A 192 -7.42 -36.02 -1.16
C PHE A 192 -8.74 -35.82 -1.89
N ARG A 193 -9.83 -36.32 -1.36
CA ARG A 193 -11.16 -36.02 -1.86
C ARG A 193 -11.49 -34.55 -1.61
N ALA A 194 -11.99 -33.86 -2.63
CA ALA A 194 -12.38 -32.46 -2.50
C ALA A 194 -13.61 -32.31 -1.60
N GLY A 195 -13.57 -31.37 -0.64
CA GLY A 195 -14.68 -31.08 0.26
C GLY A 195 -15.90 -30.51 -0.49
N HIS A 196 -17.09 -30.69 0.08
CA HIS A 196 -18.33 -30.23 -0.57
C HIS A 196 -18.34 -28.73 -0.89
N SER A 197 -18.01 -27.89 0.07
CA SER A 197 -18.02 -26.42 -0.11
C SER A 197 -17.04 -25.93 -1.16
N ILE A 198 -15.87 -26.55 -1.29
CA ILE A 198 -14.89 -26.16 -2.31
C ILE A 198 -15.34 -26.62 -3.70
N ARG A 199 -15.99 -27.78 -3.80
CA ARG A 199 -16.55 -28.26 -5.08
C ARG A 199 -17.64 -27.32 -5.60
N GLU A 200 -18.57 -26.90 -4.74
CA GLU A 200 -19.61 -25.94 -5.11
C GLU A 200 -19.01 -24.62 -5.60
N ARG A 201 -17.96 -24.11 -4.93
CA ARG A 201 -17.31 -22.86 -5.27
C ARG A 201 -16.50 -22.93 -6.56
N LEU A 202 -15.71 -23.98 -6.76
CA LEU A 202 -14.86 -24.12 -7.96
C LEU A 202 -15.67 -24.62 -9.17
N GLY A 203 -16.78 -25.28 -8.93
CA GLY A 203 -17.61 -25.90 -9.96
C GLY A 203 -16.99 -27.16 -10.56
N GLU A 204 -17.82 -27.96 -11.22
CA GLU A 204 -17.42 -29.25 -11.82
C GLU A 204 -16.33 -29.11 -12.90
N ALA A 205 -16.28 -27.96 -13.59
CA ALA A 205 -15.29 -27.72 -14.63
C ALA A 205 -13.82 -27.70 -14.12
N CYS A 206 -13.61 -27.43 -12.81
CA CYS A 206 -12.30 -27.50 -12.19
C CYS A 206 -11.82 -28.94 -12.00
N PHE A 207 -12.72 -29.93 -11.96
CA PHE A 207 -12.44 -31.33 -11.67
C PHE A 207 -12.63 -32.18 -12.94
N GLY A 208 -11.78 -31.95 -13.94
CA GLY A 208 -11.78 -32.73 -15.18
C GLY A 208 -11.20 -34.15 -14.99
N GLU A 209 -11.45 -35.02 -15.98
CA GLU A 209 -10.87 -36.38 -16.00
C GLU A 209 -9.34 -36.37 -16.03
N THR A 210 -8.74 -35.37 -16.68
CA THR A 210 -7.29 -35.16 -16.63
C THR A 210 -6.98 -34.11 -15.56
N PRO A 211 -6.15 -34.42 -14.56
CA PRO A 211 -5.73 -33.45 -13.58
C PRO A 211 -5.09 -32.20 -14.19
N ALA A 212 -5.48 -31.03 -13.71
CA ALA A 212 -5.00 -29.75 -14.16
C ALA A 212 -4.62 -28.83 -12.97
N PRO A 213 -3.69 -27.89 -13.14
CA PRO A 213 -3.35 -26.92 -12.11
C PRO A 213 -4.56 -26.15 -11.63
N ILE A 214 -4.67 -25.93 -10.31
CA ILE A 214 -5.73 -25.13 -9.70
C ILE A 214 -5.70 -23.66 -10.20
N GLY A 215 -4.52 -23.17 -10.56
CA GLY A 215 -4.32 -21.81 -11.06
C GLY A 215 -4.82 -20.74 -10.10
N THR A 216 -5.43 -19.70 -10.63
CA THR A 216 -5.96 -18.56 -9.85
C THR A 216 -7.18 -18.90 -9.00
N ALA A 217 -7.72 -20.13 -9.12
CA ALA A 217 -8.76 -20.61 -8.22
C ALA A 217 -8.23 -20.91 -6.80
N LEU A 218 -6.90 -20.91 -6.59
CA LEU A 218 -6.27 -20.92 -5.27
C LEU A 218 -6.46 -19.56 -4.58
N SER A 219 -7.62 -19.38 -3.98
CA SER A 219 -8.03 -18.12 -3.35
C SER A 219 -7.42 -17.94 -1.95
N PRO A 220 -7.35 -16.70 -1.41
CA PRO A 220 -6.54 -16.35 -0.24
C PRO A 220 -6.93 -17.06 1.05
N GLU A 221 -8.16 -17.55 1.16
CA GLU A 221 -8.61 -18.32 2.33
C GLU A 221 -8.15 -19.78 2.31
N LEU A 222 -7.61 -20.28 1.17
CA LEU A 222 -7.18 -21.68 1.02
C LEU A 222 -5.74 -21.94 1.44
N PHE A 223 -4.97 -20.89 1.70
CA PHE A 223 -3.56 -21.01 2.05
C PHE A 223 -3.12 -19.94 3.05
N HIS A 224 -1.92 -20.11 3.55
CA HIS A 224 -1.19 -19.10 4.32
C HIS A 224 0.29 -19.20 4.02
N PHE A 225 1.02 -18.14 4.35
CA PHE A 225 2.48 -18.13 4.25
C PHE A 225 3.11 -18.35 5.63
N ARG A 226 4.24 -19.06 5.63
CA ARG A 226 5.23 -19.03 6.72
C ARG A 226 6.53 -18.48 6.15
N ARG A 227 7.10 -17.53 6.85
CA ARG A 227 8.42 -16.98 6.53
C ARG A 227 9.07 -16.46 7.80
N ALA A 228 10.34 -16.84 8.01
CA ALA A 228 11.16 -16.24 9.04
C ALA A 228 11.58 -14.84 8.58
N LEU A 229 11.12 -13.82 9.29
CA LEU A 229 11.53 -12.45 9.00
C LEU A 229 12.92 -12.24 9.59
N ALA A 230 13.92 -12.00 8.74
CA ALA A 230 15.26 -11.70 9.22
C ALA A 230 15.28 -10.33 9.90
N GLU A 231 15.88 -10.24 11.08
CA GLU A 231 16.14 -8.95 11.73
C GLU A 231 17.22 -8.21 10.93
N GLY A 232 16.85 -7.20 10.17
CA GLY A 232 17.75 -6.39 9.36
C GLY A 232 17.98 -5.00 9.96
N PRO A 233 19.17 -4.39 9.77
CA PRO A 233 19.50 -3.08 10.35
C PRO A 233 18.66 -1.92 9.80
N GLU A 234 17.89 -2.11 8.73
CA GLU A 234 17.18 -1.04 8.03
C GLU A 234 15.65 -1.05 8.18
N GLY A 235 15.09 -1.87 9.08
CA GLY A 235 13.64 -1.94 9.31
C GLY A 235 12.84 -2.46 8.10
N HIS A 236 13.47 -3.27 7.26
CA HIS A 236 12.81 -4.01 6.17
C HIS A 236 11.76 -4.95 6.71
N ASP A 237 12.07 -5.56 7.82
CA ASP A 237 11.26 -6.52 8.57
C ASP A 237 9.94 -5.91 9.03
N LEU A 238 9.93 -4.61 9.38
CA LEU A 238 8.72 -3.94 9.84
C LEU A 238 7.68 -3.75 8.73
N LEU A 239 8.11 -3.54 7.47
CA LEU A 239 7.17 -3.45 6.35
C LEU A 239 6.60 -4.83 6.03
N GLU A 240 7.46 -5.84 5.93
CA GLU A 240 7.05 -7.21 5.65
C GLU A 240 6.18 -7.76 6.79
N ALA A 241 6.56 -7.56 8.05
CA ALA A 241 5.77 -7.95 9.20
C ALA A 241 4.38 -7.30 9.22
N ALA A 242 4.28 -6.03 8.79
CA ALA A 242 3.00 -5.35 8.68
C ALA A 242 2.12 -5.91 7.55
N LEU A 243 2.71 -6.37 6.45
CA LEU A 243 2.00 -6.94 5.29
C LEU A 243 1.69 -8.44 5.45
N ALA A 244 2.49 -9.19 6.22
CA ALA A 244 2.37 -10.64 6.35
C ALA A 244 0.94 -11.15 6.63
N PRO A 245 0.15 -10.53 7.53
CA PRO A 245 -1.23 -10.99 7.80
C PRO A 245 -2.19 -10.87 6.61
N VAL A 246 -1.91 -9.97 5.68
CA VAL A 246 -2.76 -9.69 4.50
C VAL A 246 -2.15 -10.22 3.20
N MET A 247 -0.98 -10.83 3.28
CA MET A 247 -0.21 -11.29 2.12
C MET A 247 -0.99 -12.24 1.20
N PRO A 248 -1.78 -13.22 1.70
CA PRO A 248 -2.60 -14.05 0.82
C PRO A 248 -3.57 -13.24 -0.05
N ALA A 249 -4.18 -12.19 0.51
CA ALA A 249 -5.08 -11.32 -0.25
C ALA A 249 -4.32 -10.41 -1.23
N LEU A 250 -3.10 -10.01 -0.89
CA LEU A 250 -2.27 -9.19 -1.78
C LEU A 250 -1.83 -9.95 -3.02
N VAL A 251 -1.26 -11.16 -2.86
CA VAL A 251 -0.75 -11.94 -4.00
C VAL A 251 -1.84 -12.45 -4.93
N THR A 252 -3.09 -12.53 -4.44
CA THR A 252 -4.25 -12.90 -5.24
C THR A 252 -4.95 -11.70 -5.89
N SER A 253 -4.52 -10.48 -5.55
CA SER A 253 -5.06 -9.25 -6.14
C SER A 253 -4.63 -9.09 -7.60
N PRO A 254 -5.46 -8.48 -8.46
CA PRO A 254 -5.03 -8.07 -9.79
C PRO A 254 -3.94 -6.98 -9.78
N HIS A 255 -3.78 -6.27 -8.66
CA HIS A 255 -2.81 -5.19 -8.49
C HIS A 255 -2.09 -5.25 -7.14
N PRO A 256 -1.24 -6.26 -6.87
CA PRO A 256 -0.63 -6.50 -5.56
C PRO A 256 0.13 -5.30 -5.00
N ALA A 257 0.94 -4.65 -5.83
CA ALA A 257 1.73 -3.48 -5.42
C ALA A 257 0.85 -2.28 -5.02
N LEU A 258 -0.24 -2.02 -5.76
CA LEU A 258 -1.20 -0.98 -5.42
C LEU A 258 -1.89 -1.27 -4.09
N ASP A 259 -2.37 -2.49 -3.91
CA ASP A 259 -3.11 -2.88 -2.70
C ASP A 259 -2.21 -2.93 -1.48
N ALA A 260 -0.95 -3.34 -1.63
CA ALA A 260 0.04 -3.24 -0.57
C ALA A 260 0.32 -1.77 -0.17
N ALA A 261 0.47 -0.87 -1.15
CA ALA A 261 0.66 0.56 -0.87
C ALA A 261 -0.56 1.19 -0.19
N ARG A 262 -1.77 0.81 -0.59
CA ARG A 262 -3.04 1.22 0.07
C ARG A 262 -3.09 0.73 1.52
N PHE A 263 -2.75 -0.52 1.76
CA PHE A 263 -2.72 -1.10 3.10
C PHE A 263 -1.70 -0.38 4.00
N VAL A 264 -0.49 -0.14 3.50
CA VAL A 264 0.54 0.62 4.24
C VAL A 264 0.04 2.03 4.57
N THR A 265 -0.59 2.72 3.63
CA THR A 265 -1.18 4.05 3.87
C THR A 265 -2.18 4.03 5.02
N GLN A 266 -3.09 3.05 5.05
CA GLN A 266 -4.10 2.90 6.10
C GLN A 266 -3.49 2.57 7.45
N ALA A 267 -2.56 1.62 7.48
CA ALA A 267 -1.89 1.21 8.71
C ALA A 267 -1.06 2.35 9.34
N GLU A 268 -0.34 3.11 8.50
CA GLU A 268 0.44 4.26 8.96
C GLU A 268 -0.45 5.44 9.37
N PHE A 269 -1.62 5.61 8.74
CA PHE A 269 -2.61 6.59 9.22
C PHE A 269 -3.05 6.26 10.64
N ASP A 270 -3.49 5.05 10.90
CA ASP A 270 -3.96 4.63 12.23
C ASP A 270 -2.87 4.77 13.30
N ARG A 271 -1.65 4.38 12.96
CA ARG A 271 -0.50 4.50 13.86
C ARG A 271 -0.17 5.95 14.20
N THR A 272 -0.15 6.81 13.18
CA THR A 272 0.18 8.23 13.30
C THR A 272 -0.92 8.99 14.06
N TYR A 273 -2.17 8.73 13.71
CA TYR A 273 -3.34 9.29 14.40
C TYR A 273 -3.30 9.01 15.91
N ARG A 274 -3.06 7.75 16.29
CA ARG A 274 -2.93 7.38 17.72
C ARG A 274 -1.75 8.07 18.39
N SER A 275 -0.65 8.30 17.68
CA SER A 275 0.51 9.02 18.20
C SER A 275 0.19 10.50 18.43
N ILE A 276 -0.51 11.15 17.50
CA ILE A 276 -0.96 12.55 17.62
C ILE A 276 -1.89 12.73 18.85
N LEU A 277 -2.81 11.78 19.06
CA LEU A 277 -3.71 11.83 20.22
C LEU A 277 -2.97 11.75 21.57
N ARG A 278 -1.87 11.02 21.64
CA ARG A 278 -1.10 10.77 22.87
C ARG A 278 -0.02 11.79 23.13
N GLU A 279 0.40 12.56 22.13
CA GLU A 279 1.52 13.49 22.25
C GLU A 279 1.06 14.83 22.83
N PRO A 280 1.51 15.18 24.07
CA PRO A 280 1.09 16.42 24.72
C PRO A 280 1.51 17.69 23.97
N ALA A 281 2.62 17.64 23.24
CA ALA A 281 3.14 18.78 22.48
C ALA A 281 2.18 19.26 21.40
N PHE A 282 1.26 18.40 20.94
CA PHE A 282 0.22 18.76 19.96
C PHE A 282 -1.02 19.42 20.60
N ALA A 283 -1.13 19.44 21.94
CA ALA A 283 -2.34 19.95 22.59
C ALA A 283 -2.52 21.46 22.44
N THR A 284 -1.44 22.22 22.28
CA THR A 284 -1.41 23.67 22.24
C THR A 284 -1.26 24.26 20.82
N LYS A 285 -1.29 23.42 19.80
CA LYS A 285 -1.04 23.80 18.40
C LYS A 285 -2.21 23.40 17.53
N ASN A 286 -2.32 24.08 16.38
CA ASN A 286 -3.10 23.52 15.30
C ASN A 286 -2.30 22.41 14.62
N VAL A 287 -2.91 21.26 14.45
CA VAL A 287 -2.33 20.11 13.74
C VAL A 287 -3.31 19.64 12.69
N LEU A 288 -2.89 19.62 11.43
CA LEU A 288 -3.61 18.95 10.37
C LEU A 288 -2.74 17.79 9.87
N PHE A 289 -3.22 16.58 10.03
CA PHE A 289 -2.61 15.37 9.51
C PHE A 289 -3.40 14.87 8.31
N VAL A 290 -2.77 14.78 7.15
CA VAL A 290 -3.35 14.27 5.91
C VAL A 290 -2.57 13.05 5.46
N SER A 291 -3.27 11.96 5.21
CA SER A 291 -2.69 10.72 4.70
C SER A 291 -3.26 10.36 3.33
N GLY A 292 -2.45 9.77 2.50
CA GLY A 292 -2.83 9.34 1.16
C GLY A 292 -1.79 8.45 0.49
N LEU A 293 -1.99 8.25 -0.80
CA LEU A 293 -1.12 7.45 -1.66
C LEU A 293 -0.57 8.33 -2.78
N ASN A 294 0.74 8.29 -2.98
CA ASN A 294 1.40 8.85 -4.14
C ASN A 294 1.43 7.83 -5.29
N ILE A 295 0.93 8.23 -6.45
CA ILE A 295 1.02 7.43 -7.66
C ILE A 295 2.04 8.12 -8.58
N ASP A 296 3.17 7.47 -8.77
CA ASP A 296 4.27 7.95 -9.61
C ASP A 296 4.01 7.50 -11.05
N VAL A 297 3.48 8.42 -11.85
CA VAL A 297 3.08 8.14 -13.23
C VAL A 297 4.30 8.21 -14.14
N SER A 298 4.60 7.14 -14.86
CA SER A 298 5.68 7.09 -15.84
C SER A 298 5.53 8.18 -16.90
N PRO A 299 6.66 8.75 -17.42
CA PRO A 299 6.64 9.65 -18.57
C PRO A 299 6.00 8.98 -19.79
N ARG A 300 5.38 9.79 -20.65
CA ARG A 300 4.83 9.32 -21.92
C ARG A 300 4.95 10.42 -22.99
N GLU A 301 4.66 10.08 -24.23
CA GLU A 301 4.63 11.03 -25.33
C GLU A 301 3.72 12.24 -25.00
N GLY A 302 4.18 13.44 -25.24
CA GLY A 302 3.49 14.70 -24.88
C GLY A 302 3.56 15.07 -23.38
N PHE A 303 4.00 14.15 -22.51
CA PHE A 303 4.18 14.38 -21.07
C PHE A 303 5.51 13.79 -20.62
N PRO A 304 6.64 14.42 -20.99
CA PRO A 304 7.97 13.85 -20.78
C PRO A 304 8.43 13.91 -19.31
N PHE A 305 7.75 14.67 -18.47
CA PHE A 305 8.09 14.73 -17.06
C PHE A 305 7.17 13.82 -16.23
N PRO A 306 7.73 12.99 -15.32
CA PRO A 306 6.93 12.16 -14.45
C PRO A 306 6.20 13.03 -13.42
N PHE A 307 4.91 12.84 -13.30
CA PHE A 307 4.08 13.58 -12.35
C PHE A 307 3.49 12.63 -11.31
N THR A 308 3.87 12.84 -10.07
CA THR A 308 3.21 12.19 -8.94
C THR A 308 1.80 12.76 -8.76
N LYS A 309 0.83 11.89 -8.61
CA LYS A 309 -0.54 12.24 -8.21
C LYS A 309 -0.74 11.81 -6.77
N PHE A 310 -1.46 12.63 -6.02
CA PHE A 310 -1.87 12.30 -4.66
C PHE A 310 -3.30 11.78 -4.65
N VAL A 311 -3.52 10.68 -3.96
CA VAL A 311 -4.85 10.13 -3.69
C VAL A 311 -5.11 10.26 -2.20
N PRO A 312 -5.91 11.25 -1.75
CA PRO A 312 -6.24 11.40 -0.34
C PRO A 312 -6.89 10.14 0.21
N TRP A 313 -6.54 9.76 1.44
CA TRP A 313 -7.20 8.69 2.18
C TRP A 313 -8.04 9.22 3.32
N ALA A 314 -7.42 9.93 4.25
CA ALA A 314 -8.08 10.50 5.41
C ALA A 314 -7.30 11.72 5.93
N ALA A 315 -7.98 12.56 6.70
CA ALA A 315 -7.32 13.63 7.43
C ALA A 315 -7.87 13.72 8.87
N TYR A 316 -6.97 14.05 9.79
CA TYR A 316 -7.33 14.38 11.16
C TYR A 316 -6.85 15.79 11.48
N ALA A 317 -7.75 16.61 12.01
CA ALA A 317 -7.44 17.93 12.52
C ALA A 317 -7.64 17.98 14.02
N ARG A 318 -6.69 18.63 14.71
CA ARG A 318 -6.79 19.04 16.10
C ARG A 318 -6.41 20.52 16.18
N LEU A 319 -7.30 21.35 16.68
CA LEU A 319 -7.11 22.78 16.72
C LEU A 319 -6.83 23.26 18.14
N CYS A 320 -6.09 24.35 18.28
CA CYS A 320 -5.71 24.94 19.57
C CYS A 320 -6.92 25.42 20.38
N ASP A 321 -8.08 25.64 19.73
CA ASP A 321 -9.34 25.98 20.40
C ASP A 321 -10.09 24.76 20.97
N GLY A 322 -9.52 23.56 20.89
CA GLY A 322 -10.08 22.32 21.41
C GLY A 322 -10.94 21.53 20.42
N ARG A 323 -11.26 22.08 19.25
CA ARG A 323 -11.98 21.33 18.21
C ARG A 323 -11.09 20.23 17.63
N SER A 324 -11.66 19.08 17.34
CA SER A 324 -10.99 18.02 16.57
C SER A 324 -12.01 17.27 15.71
N PHE A 325 -11.56 16.80 14.54
CA PHE A 325 -12.42 16.05 13.65
C PHE A 325 -11.59 15.17 12.71
N LEU A 326 -12.25 14.12 12.22
CA LEU A 326 -11.72 13.18 11.23
C LEU A 326 -12.51 13.36 9.94
N LEU A 327 -11.81 13.41 8.81
CA LEU A 327 -12.41 13.35 7.47
C LEU A 327 -11.98 12.05 6.80
N GLU A 328 -12.95 11.27 6.38
CA GLU A 328 -12.73 10.11 5.53
C GLU A 328 -12.51 10.54 4.07
N GLN A 329 -12.10 9.59 3.21
CA GLN A 329 -11.67 9.86 1.85
C GLN A 329 -12.61 10.79 1.07
N GLU A 330 -13.91 10.48 1.04
CA GLU A 330 -14.87 11.23 0.24
C GLU A 330 -15.05 12.66 0.77
N GLN A 331 -15.20 12.79 2.09
CA GLN A 331 -15.31 14.09 2.76
C GLN A 331 -14.07 14.95 2.57
N LEU A 332 -12.87 14.34 2.70
CA LEU A 332 -11.60 15.02 2.50
C LEU A 332 -11.45 15.55 1.07
N VAL A 333 -11.72 14.69 0.09
CA VAL A 333 -11.64 15.07 -1.33
C VAL A 333 -12.64 16.18 -1.67
N GLU A 334 -13.86 16.09 -1.18
CA GLU A 334 -14.88 17.12 -1.38
C GLU A 334 -14.47 18.44 -0.73
N THR A 335 -13.99 18.39 0.52
CA THR A 335 -13.46 19.56 1.24
C THR A 335 -12.33 20.23 0.45
N LEU A 336 -11.33 19.46 0.01
CA LEU A 336 -10.22 20.00 -0.77
C LEU A 336 -10.68 20.59 -2.11
N ARG A 337 -11.63 19.95 -2.81
CA ARG A 337 -12.16 20.45 -4.09
C ARG A 337 -12.90 21.79 -3.97
N ARG A 338 -13.52 22.06 -2.83
CA ARG A 338 -14.18 23.34 -2.53
C ARG A 338 -13.20 24.47 -2.21
N MET A 339 -11.95 24.14 -1.85
CA MET A 339 -10.94 25.17 -1.58
C MET A 339 -10.46 25.83 -2.89
N PRO A 340 -10.08 27.12 -2.85
CA PRO A 340 -9.48 27.81 -3.98
C PRO A 340 -8.27 27.03 -4.52
N GLY A 341 -8.16 26.95 -5.84
CA GLY A 341 -7.05 26.27 -6.52
C GLY A 341 -5.78 27.10 -6.60
N GLU A 342 -5.88 28.40 -6.29
CA GLU A 342 -4.76 29.34 -6.28
C GLU A 342 -4.35 29.63 -4.83
N ASN A 343 -3.05 29.78 -4.62
CA ASN A 343 -2.49 30.22 -3.35
C ASN A 343 -1.79 31.57 -3.58
N PRO A 344 -2.34 32.67 -3.04
CA PRO A 344 -1.74 33.98 -3.21
C PRO A 344 -0.36 34.14 -2.54
N ASP A 345 -0.03 33.23 -1.63
CA ASP A 345 1.22 33.21 -0.89
C ASP A 345 2.28 32.28 -1.52
N CYS A 346 2.00 31.73 -2.71
CA CYS A 346 2.93 30.83 -3.41
C CYS A 346 4.21 31.57 -3.79
N LEU A 347 5.36 31.00 -3.42
CA LEU A 347 6.67 31.55 -3.75
C LEU A 347 7.15 31.03 -5.11
N SER A 348 7.81 31.90 -5.90
CA SER A 348 8.58 31.45 -7.05
C SER A 348 9.99 31.02 -6.62
N PHE A 349 10.50 29.96 -7.26
CA PHE A 349 11.92 29.62 -7.14
C PHE A 349 12.79 30.36 -8.17
N ASP A 350 12.18 31.07 -9.12
CA ASP A 350 12.89 31.95 -10.03
C ASP A 350 13.33 33.14 -9.20
N GLY A 351 14.57 33.08 -8.73
CA GLY A 351 15.13 34.11 -7.87
C GLY A 351 15.01 35.50 -8.54
N THR A 352 14.58 36.46 -7.79
CA THR A 352 14.65 37.86 -8.10
C THR A 352 16.09 38.31 -8.24
#